data_cfee06e48f399460b9864dc973ed6b3f
#
_entry.id   cfee06e48f399460b9864dc973ed6b3f
#
_cell.length_a   1.000
_cell.length_b   1.000
_cell.length_c   1.000
_cell.angle_alpha   90.00
_cell.angle_beta   90.00
_cell.angle_gamma   90.00
#
_symmetry.space_group_name_H-M   'P 1'
#
loop_
_entity.id
_entity.type
_entity.pdbx_description
1 polymer ?
#
loop_
_entity_poly.entity_id
_entity_poly.type
_entity_poly.pdbx_seq_one_letter_code
_entity_poly.pdbx_strand_id
1 'polypeptide(L)'
;MVDEWSGFPVCSAIIARYPDYELDDVLVVEDPKQLRALGDTSRAQIVMMLRERAASTSELASALETPKGTVGHHLKVLEAAGLIRVVRTRKVRALTEKYYGRVARLFVLKGDEGMPEELKGGVLAATMLRQAADELIAAGDPDENDSSALIHVRLTPEKRRRFEQRLNRLVADLQRAEETDGTSHALAYALFRAPTPLPPPPVKHA
;
A
#
# COMPACT_ATOMS: atom_id res chain seq x y z
N MET A 1 24.71 11.59 2.23
CA MET A 1 23.37 11.59 2.82
C MET A 1 22.99 10.14 2.88
N VAL A 2 23.11 9.56 4.06
CA VAL A 2 23.12 8.09 4.26
C VAL A 2 21.67 7.62 4.23
N ASP A 3 21.45 6.54 3.52
CA ASP A 3 20.19 5.82 3.33
C ASP A 3 19.59 5.44 4.68
N GLU A 4 18.63 6.22 5.19
CA GLU A 4 17.97 5.97 6.49
C GLU A 4 17.09 4.70 6.49
N TRP A 5 16.95 4.05 5.34
CA TRP A 5 16.14 2.84 5.17
C TRP A 5 16.94 1.55 5.06
N SER A 6 18.29 1.62 5.02
CA SER A 6 19.17 0.44 5.01
C SER A 6 19.28 -0.26 6.39
N GLY A 7 18.56 0.22 7.39
CA GLY A 7 18.58 -0.28 8.76
C GLY A 7 17.48 -1.26 9.14
N PHE A 8 16.72 -1.81 8.19
CA PHE A 8 15.80 -2.91 8.49
C PHE A 8 16.60 -4.22 8.50
N PRO A 9 16.84 -4.84 9.64
CA PRO A 9 17.45 -6.16 9.67
C PRO A 9 16.43 -7.17 9.13
N VAL A 10 16.63 -7.55 7.87
CA VAL A 10 15.81 -8.58 7.24
C VAL A 10 16.21 -9.92 7.83
N CYS A 11 15.43 -10.44 8.75
CA CYS A 11 15.59 -11.81 9.21
C CYS A 11 14.97 -12.74 8.17
N SER A 12 15.80 -13.25 7.26
CA SER A 12 15.45 -14.05 6.08
C SER A 12 14.76 -15.40 6.37
N ALA A 13 14.55 -15.78 7.63
CA ALA A 13 14.25 -17.16 8.00
C ALA A 13 12.76 -17.47 8.26
N ILE A 14 11.86 -16.48 8.36
CA ILE A 14 10.46 -16.70 8.79
C ILE A 14 9.43 -16.36 7.69
N ILE A 15 9.84 -15.76 6.59
CA ILE A 15 8.91 -15.18 5.57
C ILE A 15 8.60 -16.20 4.42
N ALA A 16 8.83 -17.48 4.61
CA ALA A 16 9.00 -18.44 3.52
C ALA A 16 7.72 -19.00 2.87
N ARG A 17 6.49 -18.53 3.14
CA ARG A 17 5.31 -19.21 2.56
C ARG A 17 4.17 -18.36 1.99
N TYR A 18 4.19 -17.03 2.09
CA TYR A 18 3.11 -16.24 1.52
C TYR A 18 3.59 -14.86 1.03
N PRO A 19 3.34 -14.48 -0.20
CA PRO A 19 2.76 -15.27 -1.30
C PRO A 19 3.70 -16.38 -1.83
N ASP A 20 3.17 -17.25 -2.69
CA ASP A 20 3.83 -18.45 -3.26
C ASP A 20 4.96 -18.16 -4.28
N TYR A 21 5.57 -16.98 -4.20
CA TYR A 21 6.64 -16.50 -5.08
C TYR A 21 7.58 -15.55 -4.33
N GLU A 22 8.80 -15.42 -4.82
CA GLU A 22 9.81 -14.50 -4.26
C GLU A 22 9.43 -13.03 -4.55
N LEU A 23 9.67 -12.16 -3.57
CA LEU A 23 9.51 -10.72 -3.69
C LEU A 23 10.40 -10.00 -2.68
N ASP A 24 10.68 -8.73 -2.96
CA ASP A 24 11.45 -7.87 -2.05
C ASP A 24 10.59 -7.48 -0.84
N ASP A 25 11.22 -7.15 0.28
CA ASP A 25 10.46 -6.74 1.47
C ASP A 25 9.83 -5.36 1.28
N VAL A 26 10.61 -4.40 0.75
CA VAL A 26 10.18 -3.00 0.61
C VAL A 26 10.56 -2.46 -0.77
N LEU A 27 9.62 -1.81 -1.43
CA LEU A 27 9.87 -0.92 -2.56
C LEU A 27 9.56 0.52 -2.15
N VAL A 28 10.56 1.39 -2.22
CA VAL A 28 10.33 2.84 -2.11
C VAL A 28 9.80 3.35 -3.45
N VAL A 29 8.58 3.84 -3.44
CA VAL A 29 7.90 4.39 -4.63
C VAL A 29 8.16 5.89 -4.68
N GLU A 30 9.05 6.29 -5.57
CA GLU A 30 9.43 7.69 -5.80
C GLU A 30 9.42 8.06 -7.30
N ASP A 31 9.43 7.07 -8.20
CA ASP A 31 9.32 7.32 -9.64
C ASP A 31 7.92 7.83 -9.99
N PRO A 32 7.80 8.97 -10.72
CA PRO A 32 6.52 9.50 -11.18
C PRO A 32 5.65 8.49 -11.96
N LYS A 33 6.24 7.53 -12.66
CA LYS A 33 5.50 6.47 -13.35
C LYS A 33 4.84 5.51 -12.37
N GLN A 34 5.57 5.14 -11.31
CA GLN A 34 5.05 4.28 -10.24
C GLN A 34 3.90 4.98 -9.49
N LEU A 35 4.10 6.25 -9.14
CA LEU A 35 3.10 7.06 -8.45
C LEU A 35 1.81 7.21 -9.28
N ARG A 36 1.92 7.50 -10.59
CA ARG A 36 0.76 7.54 -11.51
C ARG A 36 0.09 6.17 -11.63
N ALA A 37 0.87 5.10 -11.66
CA ALA A 37 0.31 3.76 -11.75
C ALA A 37 -0.51 3.41 -10.50
N LEU A 38 -0.04 3.74 -9.30
CA LEU A 38 -0.76 3.51 -8.04
C LEU A 38 -1.91 4.50 -7.79
N GLY A 39 -1.90 5.67 -8.41
CA GLY A 39 -2.96 6.68 -8.26
C GLY A 39 -4.30 6.33 -8.89
N ASP A 40 -4.38 5.28 -9.67
CA ASP A 40 -5.63 4.76 -10.24
C ASP A 40 -6.22 3.68 -9.34
N THR A 41 -7.48 3.80 -9.00
CA THR A 41 -8.17 2.90 -8.06
C THR A 41 -8.15 1.45 -8.50
N SER A 42 -8.42 1.17 -9.79
CA SER A 42 -8.44 -0.22 -10.30
C SER A 42 -7.04 -0.85 -10.24
N ARG A 43 -5.99 -0.08 -10.54
CA ARG A 43 -4.61 -0.57 -10.44
C ARG A 43 -4.19 -0.78 -8.99
N ALA A 44 -4.59 0.10 -8.08
CA ALA A 44 -4.35 -0.07 -6.66
C ALA A 44 -5.03 -1.35 -6.14
N GLN A 45 -6.29 -1.61 -6.52
CA GLN A 45 -7.01 -2.85 -6.18
C GLN A 45 -6.29 -4.10 -6.72
N ILE A 46 -5.82 -4.09 -7.97
CA ILE A 46 -5.03 -5.20 -8.52
C ILE A 46 -3.79 -5.46 -7.67
N VAL A 47 -3.04 -4.42 -7.31
CA VAL A 47 -1.85 -4.53 -6.46
C VAL A 47 -2.20 -5.10 -5.08
N MET A 48 -3.33 -4.72 -4.50
CA MET A 48 -3.79 -5.27 -3.23
C MET A 48 -4.16 -6.75 -3.34
N MET A 49 -4.92 -7.15 -4.38
CA MET A 49 -5.26 -8.57 -4.60
C MET A 49 -4.02 -9.45 -4.79
N LEU A 50 -3.01 -8.92 -5.49
CA LEU A 50 -1.74 -9.63 -5.70
C LEU A 50 -0.89 -9.74 -4.42
N ARG A 51 -1.28 -9.11 -3.33
CA ARG A 51 -0.67 -9.33 -2.01
C ARG A 51 -0.89 -10.77 -1.54
N GLU A 52 -2.08 -11.29 -1.78
CA GLU A 52 -2.49 -12.60 -1.29
C GLU A 52 -1.81 -13.75 -2.05
N ARG A 53 -1.78 -13.68 -3.39
CA ARG A 53 -1.16 -14.69 -4.25
C ARG A 53 -0.93 -14.18 -5.67
N ALA A 54 -0.14 -14.90 -6.42
CA ALA A 54 -0.07 -14.68 -7.85
C ALA A 54 -1.43 -14.98 -8.53
N ALA A 55 -1.82 -14.11 -9.46
CA ALA A 55 -3.08 -14.26 -10.18
C ALA A 55 -2.94 -13.99 -11.68
N SER A 56 -3.76 -14.68 -12.47
CA SER A 56 -3.85 -14.48 -13.91
C SER A 56 -4.79 -13.31 -14.25
N THR A 57 -4.67 -12.78 -15.48
CA THR A 57 -5.60 -11.76 -15.99
C THR A 57 -7.05 -12.20 -15.88
N SER A 58 -7.33 -13.49 -16.06
CA SER A 58 -8.68 -14.04 -15.98
C SER A 58 -9.24 -14.04 -14.57
N GLU A 59 -8.43 -14.43 -13.58
CA GLU A 59 -8.81 -14.42 -12.18
C GLU A 59 -9.07 -12.99 -11.67
N LEU A 60 -8.16 -12.06 -11.98
CA LEU A 60 -8.33 -10.64 -11.62
C LEU A 60 -9.55 -10.02 -12.29
N ALA A 61 -9.80 -10.32 -13.56
CA ALA A 61 -10.97 -9.84 -14.29
C ALA A 61 -12.28 -10.34 -13.67
N SER A 62 -12.31 -11.59 -13.23
CA SER A 62 -13.47 -12.16 -12.52
C SER A 62 -13.68 -11.51 -11.17
N ALA A 63 -12.60 -11.33 -10.39
CA ALA A 63 -12.68 -10.76 -9.04
C ALA A 63 -13.05 -9.27 -9.02
N LEU A 64 -12.65 -8.52 -10.06
CA LEU A 64 -12.97 -7.09 -10.24
C LEU A 64 -14.24 -6.85 -11.05
N GLU A 65 -14.91 -7.90 -11.50
CA GLU A 65 -16.08 -7.82 -12.41
C GLU A 65 -15.81 -6.91 -13.64
N THR A 66 -14.55 -6.93 -14.12
CA THR A 66 -14.05 -6.04 -15.15
C THR A 66 -13.62 -6.82 -16.38
N PRO A 67 -13.84 -6.32 -17.63
CA PRO A 67 -13.42 -7.00 -18.84
C PRO A 67 -11.92 -7.33 -18.86
N LYS A 68 -11.55 -8.53 -19.31
CA LYS A 68 -10.16 -9.01 -19.39
C LYS A 68 -9.22 -8.06 -20.13
N GLY A 69 -9.72 -7.40 -21.19
CA GLY A 69 -8.94 -6.42 -21.95
C GLY A 69 -8.53 -5.21 -21.11
N THR A 70 -9.43 -4.71 -20.29
CA THR A 70 -9.19 -3.60 -19.36
C THR A 70 -8.18 -4.00 -18.29
N VAL A 71 -8.39 -5.15 -17.64
CA VAL A 71 -7.42 -5.68 -16.65
C VAL A 71 -6.06 -5.93 -17.28
N GLY A 72 -6.03 -6.49 -18.50
CA GLY A 72 -4.79 -6.68 -19.25
C GLY A 72 -4.05 -5.37 -19.53
N HIS A 73 -4.77 -4.27 -19.80
CA HIS A 73 -4.18 -2.95 -19.91
C HIS A 73 -3.58 -2.46 -18.57
N HIS A 74 -4.33 -2.58 -17.48
CA HIS A 74 -3.85 -2.20 -16.14
C HIS A 74 -2.60 -2.99 -15.74
N LEU A 75 -2.57 -4.30 -15.99
CA LEU A 75 -1.40 -5.14 -15.73
C LEU A 75 -0.17 -4.70 -16.53
N LYS A 76 -0.32 -4.33 -17.80
CA LYS A 76 0.79 -3.79 -18.60
C LYS A 76 1.35 -2.48 -18.03
N VAL A 77 0.47 -1.59 -17.56
CA VAL A 77 0.88 -0.32 -16.93
C VAL A 77 1.64 -0.58 -15.63
N LEU A 78 1.13 -1.46 -14.78
CA LEU A 78 1.77 -1.83 -13.51
C LEU A 78 3.11 -2.55 -13.72
N GLU A 79 3.19 -3.46 -14.70
CA GLU A 79 4.42 -4.18 -15.07
C GLU A 79 5.47 -3.20 -15.62
N ALA A 80 5.08 -2.29 -16.51
CA ALA A 80 5.96 -1.25 -17.06
C ALA A 80 6.45 -0.24 -16.01
N ALA A 81 5.68 -0.05 -14.93
CA ALA A 81 6.08 0.75 -13.78
C ALA A 81 6.95 -0.02 -12.77
N GLY A 82 7.18 -1.33 -12.97
CA GLY A 82 7.96 -2.15 -12.07
C GLY A 82 7.29 -2.41 -10.71
N LEU A 83 5.96 -2.36 -10.65
CA LEU A 83 5.20 -2.62 -9.42
C LEU A 83 4.76 -4.09 -9.30
N ILE A 84 4.60 -4.74 -10.44
CA ILE A 84 4.29 -6.15 -10.56
C ILE A 84 5.20 -6.81 -11.60
N ARG A 85 5.27 -8.14 -11.57
CA ARG A 85 5.99 -8.92 -12.58
C ARG A 85 5.28 -10.25 -12.87
N VAL A 86 5.60 -10.88 -14.00
CA VAL A 86 5.20 -12.26 -14.26
C VAL A 86 6.05 -13.17 -13.37
N VAL A 87 5.42 -13.90 -12.47
CA VAL A 87 6.09 -14.80 -11.51
C VAL A 87 6.03 -16.25 -11.92
N ARG A 88 5.02 -16.62 -12.72
CA ARG A 88 4.92 -17.94 -13.33
C ARG A 88 4.07 -17.90 -14.61
N THR A 89 4.21 -18.94 -15.42
CA THR A 89 3.40 -19.16 -16.61
C THR A 89 2.83 -20.57 -16.62
N ARG A 90 1.64 -20.74 -17.19
CA ARG A 90 0.99 -22.05 -17.37
C ARG A 90 0.54 -22.22 -18.81
N LYS A 91 0.87 -23.35 -19.41
CA LYS A 91 0.29 -23.71 -20.73
C LYS A 91 -1.14 -24.22 -20.54
N VAL A 92 -2.08 -23.56 -21.22
CA VAL A 92 -3.49 -23.97 -21.26
C VAL A 92 -3.86 -24.14 -22.74
N ARG A 93 -3.90 -25.38 -23.20
CA ARG A 93 -4.05 -25.74 -24.62
C ARG A 93 -2.95 -25.10 -25.48
N ALA A 94 -3.31 -24.26 -26.46
CA ALA A 94 -2.38 -23.56 -27.35
C ALA A 94 -1.91 -22.20 -26.82
N LEU A 95 -2.38 -21.77 -25.63
CA LEU A 95 -2.10 -20.45 -25.07
C LEU A 95 -1.21 -20.57 -23.81
N THR A 96 -0.37 -19.56 -23.59
CA THR A 96 0.39 -19.42 -22.36
C THR A 96 -0.29 -18.39 -21.46
N GLU A 97 -0.81 -18.83 -20.34
CA GLU A 97 -1.37 -17.98 -19.30
C GLU A 97 -0.26 -17.46 -18.39
N LYS A 98 -0.25 -16.15 -18.16
CA LYS A 98 0.70 -15.47 -17.28
C LYS A 98 0.06 -15.21 -15.92
N TYR A 99 0.81 -15.48 -14.86
CA TYR A 99 0.45 -15.14 -13.49
C TYR A 99 1.34 -14.01 -13.00
N TYR A 100 0.71 -12.96 -12.54
CA TYR A 100 1.37 -11.75 -12.05
C TYR A 100 1.46 -11.79 -10.54
N GLY A 101 2.51 -11.22 -9.99
CA GLY A 101 2.71 -11.00 -8.57
C GLY A 101 3.36 -9.64 -8.33
N ARG A 102 3.32 -9.16 -7.10
CA ARG A 102 3.97 -7.91 -6.69
C ARG A 102 5.48 -8.07 -6.73
N VAL A 103 6.21 -6.97 -6.86
CA VAL A 103 7.67 -6.96 -6.77
C VAL A 103 8.14 -6.87 -5.31
N ALA A 104 7.31 -6.29 -4.41
CA ALA A 104 7.64 -6.13 -3.00
C ALA A 104 6.42 -6.32 -2.08
N ARG A 105 6.68 -6.68 -0.82
CA ARG A 105 5.66 -6.83 0.22
C ARG A 105 5.05 -5.48 0.60
N LEU A 106 5.89 -4.48 0.82
CA LEU A 106 5.50 -3.14 1.18
C LEU A 106 5.88 -2.14 0.10
N PHE A 107 4.95 -1.28 -0.29
CA PHE A 107 5.22 -0.11 -1.10
C PHE A 107 5.18 1.12 -0.19
N VAL A 108 6.33 1.76 0.00
CA VAL A 108 6.46 2.98 0.79
C VAL A 108 6.48 4.18 -0.14
N LEU A 109 5.48 5.03 -0.02
CA LEU A 109 5.41 6.28 -0.79
C LEU A 109 6.25 7.35 -0.11
N LYS A 110 7.23 7.90 -0.82
CA LYS A 110 8.16 8.87 -0.26
C LYS A 110 7.87 10.28 -0.80
N GLY A 111 7.26 11.11 0.05
CA GLY A 111 7.11 12.55 -0.18
C GLY A 111 6.31 12.96 -1.41
N ASP A 112 6.26 14.28 -1.65
CA ASP A 112 5.65 14.89 -2.85
C ASP A 112 6.70 15.23 -3.93
N GLU A 113 7.98 15.02 -3.65
CA GLU A 113 9.09 15.35 -4.54
C GLU A 113 9.11 14.38 -5.73
N GLY A 114 8.97 14.92 -6.95
CA GLY A 114 8.80 14.10 -8.16
C GLY A 114 7.39 13.57 -8.42
N MET A 115 6.45 13.78 -7.51
CA MET A 115 5.06 13.37 -7.67
C MET A 115 4.36 14.21 -8.75
N PRO A 116 3.56 13.60 -9.64
CA PRO A 116 2.67 14.33 -10.55
C PRO A 116 1.78 15.31 -9.80
N GLU A 117 1.51 16.48 -10.37
CA GLU A 117 0.74 17.55 -9.71
C GLU A 117 -0.64 17.07 -9.24
N GLU A 118 -1.29 16.22 -10.05
CA GLU A 118 -2.60 15.62 -9.76
C GLU A 118 -2.59 14.64 -8.57
N LEU A 119 -1.41 14.19 -8.13
CA LEU A 119 -1.24 13.25 -7.00
C LEU A 119 -0.60 13.90 -5.77
N LYS A 120 -0.17 15.17 -5.89
CA LYS A 120 0.37 15.93 -4.77
C LYS A 120 -0.69 16.25 -3.70
N GLY A 121 -0.24 16.83 -2.61
CA GLY A 121 -1.13 17.28 -1.54
C GLY A 121 -1.86 16.16 -0.80
N GLY A 122 -1.31 14.95 -0.83
CA GLY A 122 -1.88 13.82 -0.10
C GLY A 122 -2.98 13.08 -0.87
N VAL A 123 -3.23 13.38 -2.14
CA VAL A 123 -4.28 12.71 -2.95
C VAL A 123 -4.09 11.20 -2.98
N LEU A 124 -2.86 10.73 -3.16
CA LEU A 124 -2.56 9.30 -3.18
C LEU A 124 -2.81 8.65 -1.81
N ALA A 125 -2.37 9.27 -0.73
CA ALA A 125 -2.65 8.80 0.63
C ALA A 125 -4.16 8.79 0.92
N ALA A 126 -4.89 9.82 0.48
CA ALA A 126 -6.35 9.86 0.61
C ALA A 126 -7.02 8.75 -0.19
N THR A 127 -6.53 8.40 -1.39
CA THR A 127 -7.06 7.29 -2.19
C THR A 127 -6.85 5.96 -1.48
N MET A 128 -5.65 5.72 -0.92
CA MET A 128 -5.37 4.50 -0.14
C MET A 128 -6.24 4.39 1.11
N LEU A 129 -6.47 5.50 1.82
CA LEU A 129 -7.35 5.51 3.00
C LEU A 129 -8.82 5.28 2.63
N ARG A 130 -9.29 5.80 1.48
CA ARG A 130 -10.64 5.49 0.98
C ARG A 130 -10.79 4.02 0.65
N GLN A 131 -9.80 3.44 -0.03
CA GLN A 131 -9.82 1.99 -0.30
C GLN A 131 -9.86 1.17 0.99
N ALA A 132 -9.05 1.53 1.99
CA ALA A 132 -9.09 0.85 3.29
C ALA A 132 -10.45 1.03 4.00
N ALA A 133 -11.12 2.17 3.82
CA ALA A 133 -12.47 2.38 4.33
C ALA A 133 -13.50 1.47 3.61
N ASP A 134 -13.38 1.29 2.29
CA ASP A 134 -14.24 0.38 1.53
C ASP A 134 -14.03 -1.07 1.97
N GLU A 135 -12.78 -1.49 2.20
CA GLU A 135 -12.45 -2.82 2.73
C GLU A 135 -13.02 -3.03 4.14
N LEU A 136 -12.91 -2.03 5.02
CA LEU A 136 -13.47 -2.08 6.37
C LEU A 136 -15.00 -2.24 6.36
N ILE A 137 -15.68 -1.51 5.47
CA ILE A 137 -17.15 -1.63 5.30
C ILE A 137 -17.50 -3.03 4.77
N ALA A 138 -16.74 -3.56 3.82
CA ALA A 138 -16.97 -4.88 3.23
C ALA A 138 -16.68 -6.03 4.20
N ALA A 139 -15.83 -5.83 5.20
CA ALA A 139 -15.56 -6.81 6.26
C ALA A 139 -16.78 -7.09 7.14
N GLY A 140 -17.77 -6.19 7.21
CA GLY A 140 -19.03 -6.37 7.92
C GLY A 140 -18.94 -6.02 9.39
N ASP A 141 -19.50 -6.88 10.24
CA ASP A 141 -19.56 -6.62 11.69
C ASP A 141 -18.15 -6.55 12.30
N PRO A 142 -17.85 -5.47 13.04
CA PRO A 142 -16.55 -5.33 13.69
C PRO A 142 -16.34 -6.43 14.73
N ASP A 143 -15.11 -6.94 14.81
CA ASP A 143 -14.68 -7.78 15.92
C ASP A 143 -14.66 -6.94 17.22
N GLU A 144 -14.89 -7.56 18.38
CA GLU A 144 -14.83 -6.90 19.69
C GLU A 144 -13.48 -6.21 19.94
N ASN A 145 -12.42 -6.63 19.23
CA ASN A 145 -11.07 -6.09 19.33
C ASN A 145 -10.75 -5.02 18.27
N ASP A 146 -11.64 -4.73 17.33
CA ASP A 146 -11.40 -3.72 16.31
C ASP A 146 -11.31 -2.33 16.96
N SER A 147 -10.29 -1.59 16.56
CA SER A 147 -10.06 -0.24 17.06
C SER A 147 -9.85 0.75 15.94
N SER A 148 -10.49 1.90 16.04
CA SER A 148 -10.29 3.00 15.10
C SER A 148 -10.17 4.32 15.83
N ALA A 149 -9.36 5.23 15.33
CA ALA A 149 -9.21 6.56 15.90
C ALA A 149 -8.85 7.61 14.85
N LEU A 150 -9.49 8.77 14.97
CA LEU A 150 -9.06 9.99 14.27
C LEU A 150 -8.67 11.02 15.32
N ILE A 151 -7.39 11.33 15.43
CA ILE A 151 -6.87 12.27 16.42
C ILE A 151 -6.23 13.49 15.74
N HIS A 152 -6.37 14.65 16.40
CA HIS A 152 -5.71 15.89 15.97
C HIS A 152 -4.81 16.37 17.11
N VAL A 153 -3.51 16.48 16.82
CA VAL A 153 -2.50 16.91 17.78
C VAL A 153 -1.58 17.98 17.19
N ARG A 154 -1.06 18.85 18.01
CA ARG A 154 -0.05 19.81 17.62
C ARG A 154 1.32 19.29 17.97
N LEU A 155 2.19 19.13 16.98
CA LEU A 155 3.54 18.57 17.14
C LEU A 155 4.57 19.56 16.61
N THR A 156 5.73 19.62 17.28
CA THR A 156 6.91 20.22 16.69
C THR A 156 7.48 19.31 15.58
N PRO A 157 8.29 19.84 14.64
CA PRO A 157 8.91 19.01 13.60
C PRO A 157 9.69 17.81 14.16
N GLU A 158 10.40 17.99 15.29
CA GLU A 158 11.19 16.95 15.95
C GLU A 158 10.28 15.84 16.53
N LYS A 159 9.21 16.23 17.22
CA LYS A 159 8.22 15.28 17.75
C LYS A 159 7.53 14.53 16.61
N ARG A 160 7.16 15.23 15.51
CA ARG A 160 6.57 14.60 14.33
C ARG A 160 7.49 13.51 13.76
N ARG A 161 8.78 13.84 13.50
CA ARG A 161 9.77 12.86 13.01
C ARG A 161 9.91 11.66 13.95
N ARG A 162 9.96 11.88 15.26
CA ARG A 162 10.05 10.79 16.25
C ARG A 162 8.83 9.85 16.20
N PHE A 163 7.62 10.39 16.05
CA PHE A 163 6.41 9.57 15.94
C PHE A 163 6.37 8.82 14.60
N GLU A 164 6.76 9.45 13.51
CA GLU A 164 6.87 8.82 12.20
C GLU A 164 7.82 7.61 12.22
N GLN A 165 9.00 7.75 12.82
CA GLN A 165 9.95 6.64 13.01
C GLN A 165 9.38 5.51 13.87
N ARG A 166 8.56 5.83 14.88
CA ARG A 166 7.90 4.81 15.71
C ARG A 166 6.81 4.07 14.94
N LEU A 167 6.01 4.78 14.14
CA LEU A 167 5.02 4.18 13.27
C LEU A 167 5.66 3.24 12.26
N ASN A 168 6.72 3.68 11.59
CA ASN A 168 7.44 2.84 10.63
C ASN A 168 7.99 1.57 11.27
N ARG A 169 8.52 1.66 12.50
CA ARG A 169 8.95 0.47 13.27
C ARG A 169 7.78 -0.45 13.58
N LEU A 170 6.65 0.08 14.05
CA LEU A 170 5.45 -0.71 14.35
C LEU A 170 4.95 -1.46 13.11
N VAL A 171 4.93 -0.80 11.94
CA VAL A 171 4.54 -1.44 10.68
C VAL A 171 5.51 -2.56 10.29
N ALA A 172 6.81 -2.34 10.44
CA ALA A 172 7.81 -3.38 10.21
C ALA A 172 7.68 -4.55 11.19
N ASP A 173 7.34 -4.28 12.45
CA ASP A 173 7.07 -5.32 13.46
C ASP A 173 5.82 -6.12 13.10
N LEU A 174 4.74 -5.46 12.68
CA LEU A 174 3.50 -6.09 12.25
C LEU A 174 3.72 -7.01 11.03
N GLN A 175 4.51 -6.55 10.05
CA GLN A 175 4.84 -7.36 8.87
C GLN A 175 5.68 -8.60 9.23
N ARG A 176 6.59 -8.49 10.21
CA ARG A 176 7.38 -9.62 10.69
C ARG A 176 6.58 -10.62 11.51
N ALA A 177 5.47 -10.19 12.08
CA ALA A 177 4.55 -11.04 12.84
C ALA A 177 3.55 -11.80 11.94
N GLU A 178 3.64 -11.66 10.61
CA GLU A 178 2.75 -12.36 9.67
C GLU A 178 2.89 -13.88 9.80
N GLU A 179 1.77 -14.58 9.99
CA GLU A 179 1.66 -16.03 10.06
C GLU A 179 0.77 -16.56 8.93
N THR A 180 1.14 -17.73 8.37
CA THR A 180 0.50 -18.29 7.17
C THR A 180 -0.96 -18.70 7.37
N ASP A 181 -1.29 -19.12 8.59
CA ASP A 181 -2.60 -19.66 9.01
C ASP A 181 -3.36 -18.69 9.94
N GLY A 182 -2.87 -17.47 10.08
CA GLY A 182 -3.55 -16.40 10.82
C GLY A 182 -4.73 -15.77 10.06
N THR A 183 -5.62 -15.13 10.81
CA THR A 183 -6.68 -14.30 10.22
C THR A 183 -6.08 -13.04 9.59
N SER A 184 -6.55 -12.66 8.40
CA SER A 184 -6.08 -11.47 7.70
C SER A 184 -6.54 -10.20 8.42
N HIS A 185 -5.59 -9.32 8.75
CA HIS A 185 -5.85 -8.02 9.35
C HIS A 185 -5.27 -6.92 8.47
N ALA A 186 -5.92 -5.75 8.43
CA ALA A 186 -5.45 -4.58 7.72
C ALA A 186 -5.16 -3.42 8.68
N LEU A 187 -4.05 -2.71 8.44
CA LEU A 187 -3.71 -1.47 9.11
C LEU A 187 -3.56 -0.36 8.07
N ALA A 188 -4.41 0.66 8.12
CA ALA A 188 -4.26 1.86 7.32
C ALA A 188 -3.95 3.06 8.21
N TYR A 189 -2.95 3.84 7.85
CA TYR A 189 -2.59 5.05 8.59
C TYR A 189 -2.04 6.14 7.68
N ALA A 190 -2.20 7.40 8.10
CA ALA A 190 -1.51 8.54 7.53
C ALA A 190 -1.20 9.58 8.61
N LEU A 191 0.03 10.09 8.64
CA LEU A 191 0.42 11.22 9.48
C LEU A 191 0.62 12.45 8.59
N PHE A 192 -0.35 13.35 8.57
CA PHE A 192 -0.36 14.50 7.66
C PHE A 192 -0.60 15.82 8.42
N ARG A 193 -0.33 16.94 7.74
CA ARG A 193 -0.65 18.27 8.27
C ARG A 193 -2.15 18.52 8.12
N ALA A 194 -2.87 18.41 9.25
CA ALA A 194 -4.30 18.68 9.24
C ALA A 194 -4.61 20.17 9.03
N PRO A 195 -5.68 20.52 8.31
CA PRO A 195 -6.16 21.90 8.27
C PRO A 195 -6.60 22.33 9.68
N THR A 196 -6.40 23.62 10.00
CA THR A 196 -6.87 24.17 11.27
C THR A 196 -8.36 24.51 11.14
N PRO A 197 -9.26 23.80 11.82
CA PRO A 197 -10.71 23.98 11.62
C PRO A 197 -11.23 25.32 12.15
N LEU A 198 -10.53 25.92 13.12
CA LEU A 198 -10.89 27.23 13.68
C LEU A 198 -9.63 28.10 13.82
N PRO A 199 -9.72 29.40 13.55
CA PRO A 199 -8.65 30.33 13.88
C PRO A 199 -8.39 30.32 15.40
N PRO A 200 -7.18 30.65 15.84
CA PRO A 200 -6.91 30.80 17.27
C PRO A 200 -7.88 31.81 17.88
N PRO A 201 -8.31 31.61 19.14
CA PRO A 201 -9.19 32.56 19.81
C PRO A 201 -8.53 33.95 19.85
N PRO A 202 -9.31 35.02 19.76
CA PRO A 202 -8.78 36.37 19.84
C PRO A 202 -7.99 36.53 21.14
N VAL A 203 -6.80 37.07 21.03
CA VAL A 203 -5.97 37.40 22.22
C VAL A 203 -6.75 38.45 23.01
N LYS A 204 -7.22 38.08 24.18
CA LYS A 204 -7.76 39.10 25.11
C LYS A 204 -6.59 39.95 25.57
N HIS A 205 -6.48 41.12 25.00
CA HIS A 205 -5.65 42.16 25.60
C HIS A 205 -6.30 42.56 26.91
N ALA A 206 -5.64 42.22 28.03
CA ALA A 206 -6.01 42.72 29.36
C ALA A 206 -5.56 44.16 29.52
#